data_efe4cfc9852b870c42556629fed87370
#
_entry.id   efe4cfc9852b870c42556629fed87370
#
_cell.length_a   1.000
_cell.length_b   1.000
_cell.length_c   1.000
_cell.angle_alpha   90.00
_cell.angle_beta   90.00
_cell.angle_gamma   90.00
#
_symmetry.space_group_name_H-M   'P 1'
#
loop_
_entity.id
_entity.type
_entity.pdbx_description
1 polymer ?
#
loop_
_entity_poly.entity_id
_entity_poly.type
_entity_poly.pdbx_seq_one_letter_code
_entity_poly.pdbx_strand_id
1 'polypeptide(L)'
;KDTDTDAEGWIVINSLRGGAAAGGTRMRIGVTKDEVLALAKTMEIKFTVSGPPIGGGKSGINFNPRDPRKKEVLNRWYAAAKPLLKTYYGTGGDMNVDEVHEVIPICQDNEILFPLEGVVKGHHKKNQEGTDQIIKQLSKGVPLIVTNEKLTPIVEKKYSVGDLITGYGVAEAIFHYYNIYGGDVKGKRVIIQGWGNVAGAA
;
A
#
# COMPACT_ATOMS: atom_id res chain seq x y z
N LYS A 1 -1.61 -20.97 5.78
CA LYS A 1 -0.75 -21.68 4.82
C LYS A 1 -1.48 -21.83 3.50
N ASP A 2 -0.76 -21.71 2.41
CA ASP A 2 -1.30 -21.93 1.08
C ASP A 2 -1.60 -23.44 0.87
N THR A 3 -2.59 -23.75 0.04
CA THR A 3 -3.00 -25.15 -0.21
C THR A 3 -2.10 -25.86 -1.21
N ASP A 4 -1.46 -25.12 -2.11
CA ASP A 4 -0.79 -25.67 -3.29
C ASP A 4 0.72 -25.41 -3.30
N THR A 5 1.20 -24.56 -2.38
CA THR A 5 2.61 -24.22 -2.25
C THR A 5 3.04 -24.18 -0.78
N ASP A 6 4.32 -23.92 -0.54
CA ASP A 6 4.89 -23.69 0.78
C ASP A 6 4.67 -22.26 1.33
N ALA A 7 3.92 -21.43 0.59
CA ALA A 7 3.63 -20.07 1.03
C ALA A 7 2.87 -20.04 2.35
N GLU A 8 3.32 -19.20 3.25
CA GLU A 8 2.67 -18.93 4.54
C GLU A 8 2.50 -17.42 4.71
N GLY A 9 1.36 -16.99 5.22
CA GLY A 9 1.13 -15.56 5.37
C GLY A 9 0.29 -15.20 6.58
N TRP A 10 0.33 -13.93 6.92
CA TRP A 10 -0.37 -13.33 8.06
C TRP A 10 -1.01 -12.02 7.66
N ILE A 11 -2.23 -11.81 8.12
CA ILE A 11 -2.85 -10.49 8.21
C ILE A 11 -2.87 -10.13 9.69
N VAL A 12 -2.27 -9.01 10.04
CA VAL A 12 -2.28 -8.47 11.40
C VAL A 12 -2.99 -7.13 11.41
N ILE A 13 -3.99 -7.01 12.26
CA ILE A 13 -4.72 -5.78 12.52
C ILE A 13 -4.35 -5.34 13.95
N ASN A 14 -3.65 -4.21 14.06
CA ASN A 14 -3.23 -3.67 15.36
C ASN A 14 -4.42 -3.08 16.12
N SER A 15 -5.28 -2.34 15.43
CA SER A 15 -6.56 -1.86 15.95
C SER A 15 -7.53 -1.58 14.81
N LEU A 16 -8.83 -1.42 15.16
CA LEU A 16 -9.87 -0.94 14.26
C LEU A 16 -10.28 0.49 14.62
N ARG A 17 -9.31 1.32 15.00
CA ARG A 17 -9.56 2.73 15.25
C ARG A 17 -10.29 3.37 14.07
N GLY A 18 -11.29 4.18 14.33
CA GLY A 18 -12.10 4.81 13.28
C GLY A 18 -12.93 3.84 12.44
N GLY A 19 -13.07 2.57 12.87
CA GLY A 19 -13.90 1.55 12.22
C GLY A 19 -13.18 0.75 11.11
N ALA A 20 -11.92 1.00 10.85
CA ALA A 20 -11.16 0.30 9.82
C ALA A 20 -9.67 0.18 10.16
N ALA A 21 -8.96 -0.66 9.42
CA ALA A 21 -7.49 -0.75 9.44
C ALA A 21 -6.95 -0.88 8.02
N ALA A 22 -5.73 -0.41 7.79
CA ALA A 22 -5.09 -0.58 6.48
C ALA A 22 -3.59 -0.83 6.58
N GLY A 23 -3.06 -1.47 5.52
CA GLY A 23 -1.64 -1.69 5.30
C GLY A 23 -1.37 -2.63 4.13
N GLY A 24 -0.33 -2.36 3.37
CA GLY A 24 0.01 -3.11 2.16
C GLY A 24 0.39 -4.57 2.40
N THR A 25 0.37 -5.35 1.34
CA THR A 25 0.81 -6.76 1.32
C THR A 25 2.27 -6.83 0.89
N ARG A 26 3.12 -7.39 1.75
CA ARG A 26 4.55 -7.66 1.50
C ARG A 26 4.76 -9.12 1.14
N MET A 27 5.59 -9.39 0.14
CA MET A 27 6.03 -10.76 -0.16
C MET A 27 7.55 -10.83 -0.22
N ARG A 28 8.16 -11.68 0.58
CA ARG A 28 9.55 -12.08 0.47
C ARG A 28 9.83 -13.37 1.24
N ILE A 29 10.90 -14.06 0.90
CA ILE A 29 11.39 -15.19 1.71
C ILE A 29 11.78 -14.68 3.09
N GLY A 30 11.38 -15.40 4.13
CA GLY A 30 11.69 -15.11 5.52
C GLY A 30 10.83 -14.04 6.17
N VAL A 31 9.70 -13.63 5.57
CA VAL A 31 8.68 -12.84 6.29
C VAL A 31 8.18 -13.65 7.47
N THR A 32 8.06 -13.02 8.63
CA THR A 32 7.54 -13.63 9.85
C THR A 32 6.31 -12.90 10.37
N LYS A 33 5.54 -13.57 11.22
CA LYS A 33 4.40 -12.96 11.91
C LYS A 33 4.82 -11.72 12.72
N ASP A 34 5.97 -11.80 13.40
CA ASP A 34 6.46 -10.69 14.25
C ASP A 34 6.84 -9.46 13.40
N GLU A 35 7.42 -9.66 12.22
CA GLU A 35 7.66 -8.57 11.26
C GLU A 35 6.34 -7.93 10.82
N VAL A 36 5.34 -8.73 10.47
CA VAL A 36 4.03 -8.22 10.05
C VAL A 36 3.35 -7.46 11.19
N LEU A 37 3.47 -7.93 12.43
CA LEU A 37 2.96 -7.23 13.63
C LEU A 37 3.66 -5.88 13.84
N ALA A 38 4.98 -5.84 13.74
CA ALA A 38 5.74 -4.60 13.86
C ALA A 38 5.33 -3.59 12.79
N LEU A 39 5.15 -4.05 11.56
CA LEU A 39 4.69 -3.21 10.45
C LEU A 39 3.24 -2.72 10.63
N ALA A 40 2.33 -3.54 11.16
CA ALA A 40 0.96 -3.11 11.47
C ALA A 40 0.95 -1.98 12.51
N LYS A 41 1.78 -2.06 13.56
CA LYS A 41 1.98 -0.98 14.54
C LYS A 41 2.53 0.29 13.88
N THR A 42 3.52 0.16 13.02
CA THR A 42 4.09 1.28 12.26
C THR A 42 3.04 1.96 11.38
N MET A 43 2.17 1.18 10.71
CA MET A 43 1.07 1.73 9.93
C MET A 43 0.10 2.53 10.78
N GLU A 44 -0.20 2.10 12.01
CA GLU A 44 -1.07 2.87 12.91
C GLU A 44 -0.45 4.19 13.36
N ILE A 45 0.86 4.20 13.64
CA ILE A 45 1.60 5.43 13.92
C ILE A 45 1.53 6.37 12.71
N LYS A 46 1.78 5.86 11.50
CA LYS A 46 1.69 6.63 10.26
C LYS A 46 0.31 7.26 10.10
N PHE A 47 -0.77 6.50 10.26
CA PHE A 47 -2.13 7.02 10.18
C PHE A 47 -2.51 7.97 11.33
N THR A 48 -1.83 7.86 12.47
CA THR A 48 -2.02 8.80 13.56
C THR A 48 -1.41 10.17 13.25
N VAL A 49 -0.27 10.19 12.56
CA VAL A 49 0.48 11.42 12.25
C VAL A 49 -0.06 12.11 10.99
N SER A 50 -0.35 11.34 9.92
CA SER A 50 -0.69 11.88 8.60
C SER A 50 -2.13 11.56 8.13
N GLY A 51 -2.90 10.79 8.92
CA GLY A 51 -4.25 10.36 8.57
C GLY A 51 -4.31 9.32 7.44
N PRO A 52 -5.47 8.78 7.12
CA PRO A 52 -6.76 8.96 7.81
C PRO A 52 -6.76 8.40 9.24
N PRO A 53 -7.70 8.80 10.14
CA PRO A 53 -7.73 8.36 11.54
C PRO A 53 -8.27 6.93 11.70
N ILE A 54 -7.56 5.97 11.13
CA ILE A 54 -7.87 4.53 11.15
C ILE A 54 -6.78 3.74 11.87
N GLY A 55 -7.05 2.48 12.15
CA GLY A 55 -6.09 1.54 12.72
C GLY A 55 -5.04 1.07 11.72
N GLY A 56 -3.93 0.60 12.23
CA GLY A 56 -2.87 -0.02 11.44
C GLY A 56 -3.16 -1.48 11.15
N GLY A 57 -2.90 -1.89 9.93
CA GLY A 57 -2.90 -3.29 9.51
C GLY A 57 -1.69 -3.58 8.64
N LYS A 58 -1.40 -4.84 8.44
CA LYS A 58 -0.37 -5.30 7.50
C LYS A 58 -0.64 -6.72 7.06
N SER A 59 -0.35 -6.99 5.80
CA SER A 59 -0.27 -8.34 5.24
C SER A 59 1.19 -8.70 4.94
N GLY A 60 1.55 -9.96 5.17
CA GLY A 60 2.87 -10.48 4.81
C GLY A 60 2.78 -11.92 4.36
N ILE A 61 3.47 -12.25 3.28
CA ILE A 61 3.52 -13.59 2.69
C ILE A 61 5.00 -14.02 2.61
N ASN A 62 5.32 -15.09 3.32
CA ASN A 62 6.61 -15.77 3.21
C ASN A 62 6.57 -16.65 1.96
N PHE A 63 7.06 -16.14 0.85
CA PHE A 63 7.16 -16.84 -0.43
C PHE A 63 8.19 -16.16 -1.31
N ASN A 64 8.77 -16.91 -2.25
CA ASN A 64 9.71 -16.37 -3.22
C ASN A 64 8.96 -15.47 -4.25
N PRO A 65 9.19 -14.15 -4.28
CA PRO A 65 8.48 -13.25 -5.19
C PRO A 65 8.86 -13.45 -6.68
N ARG A 66 9.91 -14.24 -6.97
CA ARG A 66 10.33 -14.61 -8.34
C ARG A 66 9.80 -15.98 -8.76
N ASP A 67 9.06 -16.68 -7.90
CA ASP A 67 8.43 -17.97 -8.25
C ASP A 67 7.35 -17.72 -9.31
N PRO A 68 7.30 -18.51 -10.40
CA PRO A 68 6.29 -18.35 -11.44
C PRO A 68 4.85 -18.50 -10.92
N ARG A 69 4.64 -19.18 -9.78
CA ARG A 69 3.33 -19.36 -9.14
C ARG A 69 2.92 -18.18 -8.24
N LYS A 70 3.70 -17.08 -8.21
CA LYS A 70 3.42 -15.90 -7.38
C LYS A 70 1.99 -15.40 -7.57
N LYS A 71 1.52 -15.33 -8.82
CA LYS A 71 0.17 -14.81 -9.13
C LYS A 71 -0.93 -15.69 -8.54
N GLU A 72 -0.78 -17.01 -8.62
CA GLU A 72 -1.74 -17.95 -8.04
C GLU A 72 -1.75 -17.86 -6.50
N VAL A 73 -0.57 -17.72 -5.87
CA VAL A 73 -0.47 -17.51 -4.42
C VAL A 73 -1.19 -16.22 -4.01
N LEU A 74 -0.96 -15.12 -4.71
CA LEU A 74 -1.65 -13.85 -4.44
C LEU A 74 -3.16 -13.97 -4.66
N ASN A 75 -3.60 -14.70 -5.68
CA ASN A 75 -5.01 -14.91 -5.95
C ASN A 75 -5.70 -15.65 -4.79
N ARG A 76 -5.15 -16.78 -4.35
CA ARG A 76 -5.67 -17.53 -3.18
C ARG A 76 -5.60 -16.70 -1.90
N TRP A 77 -4.53 -15.90 -1.74
CA TRP A 77 -4.39 -14.99 -0.60
C TRP A 77 -5.53 -13.98 -0.52
N TYR A 78 -5.82 -13.28 -1.62
CA TYR A 78 -6.89 -12.27 -1.63
C TYR A 78 -8.29 -12.91 -1.61
N ALA A 79 -8.47 -14.10 -2.18
CA ALA A 79 -9.70 -14.87 -2.00
C ALA A 79 -9.97 -15.18 -0.52
N ALA A 80 -8.96 -15.65 0.21
CA ALA A 80 -9.05 -15.91 1.66
C ALA A 80 -9.26 -14.63 2.49
N ALA A 81 -8.64 -13.52 2.09
CA ALA A 81 -8.74 -12.22 2.76
C ALA A 81 -10.04 -11.46 2.44
N LYS A 82 -10.81 -11.88 1.44
CA LYS A 82 -12.02 -11.21 0.94
C LYS A 82 -13.00 -10.77 2.03
N PRO A 83 -13.35 -11.59 3.04
CA PRO A 83 -14.27 -11.15 4.10
C PRO A 83 -13.77 -9.92 4.85
N LEU A 84 -12.47 -9.81 5.11
CA LEU A 84 -11.86 -8.66 5.78
C LEU A 84 -11.82 -7.44 4.86
N LEU A 85 -11.39 -7.65 3.61
CA LEU A 85 -11.22 -6.59 2.59
C LEU A 85 -12.55 -5.98 2.15
N LYS A 86 -13.67 -6.68 2.33
CA LYS A 86 -15.02 -6.16 2.05
C LYS A 86 -15.67 -5.45 3.23
N THR A 87 -15.09 -5.51 4.42
CA THR A 87 -15.76 -5.01 5.65
C THR A 87 -15.01 -3.89 6.37
N TYR A 88 -13.75 -4.09 6.73
CA TYR A 88 -13.01 -3.13 7.58
C TYR A 88 -11.49 -3.12 7.34
N TYR A 89 -10.95 -3.97 6.50
CA TYR A 89 -9.52 -3.99 6.19
C TYR A 89 -9.26 -3.50 4.77
N GLY A 90 -8.22 -2.70 4.61
CA GLY A 90 -7.73 -2.28 3.31
C GLY A 90 -6.27 -2.67 3.10
N THR A 91 -5.94 -3.02 1.88
CA THR A 91 -4.58 -3.37 1.47
C THR A 91 -4.13 -2.58 0.26
N GLY A 92 -2.90 -2.78 -0.14
CA GLY A 92 -2.26 -2.21 -1.33
C GLY A 92 -0.97 -2.94 -1.60
N GLY A 93 -0.14 -2.38 -2.47
CA GLY A 93 1.21 -2.86 -2.71
C GLY A 93 2.14 -2.57 -1.53
N ASP A 94 3.20 -3.36 -1.44
CA ASP A 94 4.38 -3.15 -0.60
C ASP A 94 5.56 -3.88 -1.27
N MET A 95 6.59 -4.24 -0.53
CA MET A 95 7.77 -4.91 -1.08
C MET A 95 7.41 -6.15 -1.91
N ASN A 96 7.82 -6.14 -3.16
CA ASN A 96 7.60 -7.19 -4.17
C ASN A 96 6.13 -7.53 -4.47
N VAL A 97 5.20 -6.66 -4.17
CA VAL A 97 3.78 -6.76 -4.56
C VAL A 97 3.35 -5.43 -5.17
N ASP A 98 3.02 -5.45 -6.46
CA ASP A 98 2.65 -4.26 -7.24
C ASP A 98 1.17 -3.95 -7.04
N GLU A 99 0.87 -2.71 -6.64
CA GLU A 99 -0.51 -2.32 -6.37
C GLU A 99 -1.35 -2.28 -7.64
N VAL A 100 -0.81 -1.70 -8.71
CA VAL A 100 -1.56 -1.44 -9.95
C VAL A 100 -1.67 -2.69 -10.82
N HIS A 101 -0.58 -3.47 -10.93
CA HIS A 101 -0.52 -4.61 -11.84
C HIS A 101 -0.85 -5.95 -11.18
N GLU A 102 -0.84 -6.03 -9.83
CA GLU A 102 -1.14 -7.28 -9.12
C GLU A 102 -2.33 -7.12 -8.16
N VAL A 103 -2.24 -6.20 -7.17
CA VAL A 103 -3.26 -6.13 -6.10
C VAL A 103 -4.63 -5.76 -6.63
N ILE A 104 -4.72 -4.67 -7.39
CA ILE A 104 -6.01 -4.18 -7.91
C ILE A 104 -6.70 -5.22 -8.80
N PRO A 105 -6.06 -5.76 -9.87
CA PRO A 105 -6.73 -6.72 -10.74
C PRO A 105 -7.09 -8.03 -10.02
N ILE A 106 -6.20 -8.55 -9.16
CA ILE A 106 -6.51 -9.79 -8.42
C ILE A 106 -7.65 -9.59 -7.42
N CYS A 107 -7.74 -8.43 -6.77
CA CYS A 107 -8.89 -8.09 -5.92
C CYS A 107 -10.19 -8.08 -6.73
N GLN A 108 -10.18 -7.47 -7.91
CA GLN A 108 -11.35 -7.41 -8.80
C GLN A 108 -11.77 -8.79 -9.29
N ASP A 109 -10.82 -9.65 -9.67
CA ASP A 109 -11.07 -11.06 -10.04
C ASP A 109 -11.73 -11.85 -8.88
N ASN A 110 -11.48 -11.44 -7.64
CA ASN A 110 -12.09 -12.01 -6.43
C ASN A 110 -13.33 -11.24 -5.95
N GLU A 111 -13.98 -10.43 -6.80
CA GLU A 111 -15.18 -9.64 -6.47
C GLU A 111 -14.99 -8.64 -5.31
N ILE A 112 -13.77 -8.19 -5.09
CA ILE A 112 -13.43 -7.06 -4.22
C ILE A 112 -13.34 -5.85 -5.14
N LEU A 113 -14.22 -4.87 -4.98
CA LEU A 113 -14.34 -3.72 -5.89
C LEU A 113 -13.04 -2.92 -6.01
N PHE A 114 -12.35 -2.79 -4.88
CA PHE A 114 -11.04 -2.11 -4.78
C PHE A 114 -10.32 -2.57 -3.51
N PRO A 115 -8.98 -2.61 -3.47
CA PRO A 115 -8.24 -3.04 -2.27
C PRO A 115 -8.57 -2.28 -0.98
N LEU A 116 -9.09 -1.06 -1.07
CA LEU A 116 -9.53 -0.24 0.05
C LEU A 116 -11.04 -0.29 0.32
N GLU A 117 -11.79 -1.20 -0.29
CA GLU A 117 -13.25 -1.31 -0.12
C GLU A 117 -13.64 -1.41 1.35
N GLY A 118 -12.96 -2.25 2.13
CA GLY A 118 -13.24 -2.42 3.55
C GLY A 118 -12.94 -1.17 4.37
N VAL A 119 -11.90 -0.40 4.01
CA VAL A 119 -11.63 0.89 4.67
C VAL A 119 -12.75 1.89 4.39
N VAL A 120 -13.18 2.00 3.14
CA VAL A 120 -14.26 2.92 2.77
C VAL A 120 -15.54 2.59 3.53
N LYS A 121 -15.91 1.31 3.60
CA LYS A 121 -17.10 0.85 4.32
C LYS A 121 -16.97 1.04 5.84
N GLY A 122 -15.86 0.59 6.41
CA GLY A 122 -15.66 0.58 7.85
C GLY A 122 -15.47 1.98 8.44
N HIS A 123 -14.70 2.83 7.77
CA HIS A 123 -14.36 4.17 8.26
C HIS A 123 -15.42 5.21 7.93
N HIS A 124 -15.80 5.32 6.67
CA HIS A 124 -16.75 6.37 6.25
C HIS A 124 -18.19 6.04 6.59
N LYS A 125 -18.53 4.76 6.83
CA LYS A 125 -19.90 4.30 7.18
C LYS A 125 -20.98 4.84 6.24
N LYS A 126 -20.62 5.03 4.96
CA LYS A 126 -21.54 5.53 3.94
C LYS A 126 -22.46 4.40 3.45
N ASN A 127 -23.61 4.79 2.90
CA ASN A 127 -24.45 3.89 2.13
C ASN A 127 -23.70 3.33 0.91
N GLN A 128 -24.29 2.39 0.20
CA GLN A 128 -23.64 1.73 -0.95
C GLN A 128 -23.25 2.75 -2.03
N GLU A 129 -24.14 3.70 -2.36
CA GLU A 129 -23.88 4.74 -3.38
C GLU A 129 -22.66 5.61 -3.03
N GLY A 130 -22.56 6.08 -1.78
CA GLY A 130 -21.40 6.85 -1.34
C GLY A 130 -20.11 6.03 -1.30
N THR A 131 -20.19 4.74 -1.00
CA THR A 131 -19.07 3.81 -1.07
C THR A 131 -18.59 3.65 -2.52
N ASP A 132 -19.50 3.40 -3.44
CA ASP A 132 -19.20 3.20 -4.87
C ASP A 132 -18.58 4.46 -5.50
N GLN A 133 -19.06 5.65 -5.11
CA GLN A 133 -18.49 6.91 -5.56
C GLN A 133 -17.03 7.08 -5.13
N ILE A 134 -16.70 6.80 -3.87
CA ILE A 134 -15.31 6.88 -3.37
C ILE A 134 -14.44 5.84 -4.08
N ILE A 135 -14.90 4.59 -4.18
CA ILE A 135 -14.16 3.53 -4.87
C ILE A 135 -13.90 3.90 -6.33
N LYS A 136 -14.89 4.48 -7.02
CA LYS A 136 -14.72 4.95 -8.40
C LYS A 136 -13.65 6.04 -8.53
N GLN A 137 -13.54 6.93 -7.55
CA GLN A 137 -12.49 7.95 -7.52
C GLN A 137 -11.11 7.31 -7.30
N LEU A 138 -10.98 6.41 -6.32
CA LEU A 138 -9.73 5.69 -6.03
C LEU A 138 -9.26 4.86 -7.24
N SER A 139 -10.18 4.14 -7.88
CA SER A 139 -9.89 3.29 -9.06
C SER A 139 -9.37 4.11 -10.25
N LYS A 140 -9.72 5.38 -10.34
CA LYS A 140 -9.21 6.28 -11.38
C LYS A 140 -7.91 6.98 -10.98
N GLY A 141 -7.79 7.37 -9.71
CA GLY A 141 -6.69 8.18 -9.22
C GLY A 141 -5.40 7.38 -9.03
N VAL A 142 -5.46 6.22 -8.39
CA VAL A 142 -4.28 5.43 -8.06
C VAL A 142 -3.50 4.97 -9.32
N PRO A 143 -4.14 4.39 -10.36
CA PRO A 143 -3.44 3.96 -11.56
C PRO A 143 -3.22 5.08 -12.59
N LEU A 144 -3.60 6.34 -12.29
CA LEU A 144 -3.43 7.44 -13.22
C LEU A 144 -1.94 7.61 -13.58
N ILE A 145 -1.64 7.58 -14.88
CA ILE A 145 -0.27 7.74 -15.37
C ILE A 145 0.17 9.20 -15.27
N VAL A 146 1.33 9.42 -14.69
CA VAL A 146 1.98 10.72 -14.61
C VAL A 146 2.72 10.97 -15.93
N THR A 147 2.30 12.00 -16.65
CA THR A 147 2.83 12.34 -17.98
C THR A 147 3.88 13.46 -17.94
N ASN A 148 4.06 14.11 -16.81
CA ASN A 148 5.06 15.17 -16.67
C ASN A 148 6.44 14.55 -16.39
N GLU A 149 7.32 14.63 -17.38
CA GLU A 149 8.69 14.07 -17.32
C GLU A 149 9.53 14.62 -16.15
N LYS A 150 9.25 15.84 -15.70
CA LYS A 150 9.94 16.44 -14.54
C LYS A 150 9.57 15.78 -13.22
N LEU A 151 8.49 15.01 -13.19
CA LEU A 151 7.98 14.31 -12.02
C LEU A 151 8.26 12.81 -12.06
N THR A 152 8.99 12.31 -13.06
CA THR A 152 9.28 10.88 -13.21
C THR A 152 10.77 10.58 -13.05
N PRO A 153 11.15 9.56 -12.27
CA PRO A 153 12.56 9.22 -12.05
C PRO A 153 13.31 8.78 -13.31
N ILE A 154 12.61 8.11 -14.22
CA ILE A 154 13.14 7.64 -15.51
C ILE A 154 12.12 7.99 -16.59
N VAL A 155 12.53 8.80 -17.58
CA VAL A 155 11.62 9.35 -18.58
C VAL A 155 10.96 8.27 -19.44
N GLU A 156 11.67 7.23 -19.80
CA GLU A 156 11.17 6.14 -20.66
C GLU A 156 10.21 5.19 -19.94
N LYS A 157 10.16 5.23 -18.61
CA LYS A 157 9.26 4.40 -17.80
C LYS A 157 7.98 5.14 -17.47
N LYS A 158 6.85 4.48 -17.69
CA LYS A 158 5.54 4.98 -17.24
C LYS A 158 5.37 4.73 -15.74
N TYR A 159 5.00 5.76 -15.02
CA TYR A 159 4.71 5.70 -13.59
C TYR A 159 3.27 6.11 -13.33
N SER A 160 2.62 5.41 -12.42
CA SER A 160 1.32 5.80 -11.89
C SER A 160 1.47 6.76 -10.69
N VAL A 161 0.37 7.39 -10.30
CA VAL A 161 0.31 8.15 -9.05
C VAL A 161 0.66 7.25 -7.86
N GLY A 162 0.14 6.01 -7.85
CA GLY A 162 0.45 5.03 -6.80
C GLY A 162 1.96 4.72 -6.67
N ASP A 163 2.70 4.72 -7.78
CA ASP A 163 4.15 4.49 -7.77
C ASP A 163 4.93 5.64 -7.12
N LEU A 164 4.50 6.88 -7.33
CA LEU A 164 5.31 8.07 -7.04
C LEU A 164 4.92 8.81 -5.76
N ILE A 165 3.66 8.73 -5.35
CA ILE A 165 3.10 9.58 -4.28
C ILE A 165 3.86 9.47 -2.96
N THR A 166 4.32 8.27 -2.59
CA THR A 166 5.05 8.06 -1.34
C THR A 166 6.43 8.75 -1.38
N GLY A 167 7.14 8.67 -2.51
CA GLY A 167 8.44 9.34 -2.69
C GLY A 167 8.31 10.86 -2.65
N TYR A 168 7.30 11.42 -3.29
CA TYR A 168 7.01 12.85 -3.16
C TYR A 168 6.73 13.26 -1.73
N GLY A 169 5.99 12.45 -0.96
CA GLY A 169 5.77 12.70 0.46
C GLY A 169 7.07 12.74 1.26
N VAL A 170 8.07 11.91 0.91
CA VAL A 170 9.41 11.95 1.53
C VAL A 170 10.13 13.26 1.19
N ALA A 171 10.13 13.68 -0.07
CA ALA A 171 10.74 14.94 -0.49
C ALA A 171 10.07 16.15 0.20
N GLU A 172 8.75 16.20 0.21
CA GLU A 172 7.99 17.25 0.89
C GLU A 172 8.30 17.31 2.39
N ALA A 173 8.47 16.17 3.05
CA ALA A 173 8.84 16.13 4.47
C ALA A 173 10.20 16.79 4.72
N ILE A 174 11.17 16.66 3.80
CA ILE A 174 12.47 17.33 3.88
C ILE A 174 12.31 18.85 3.74
N PHE A 175 11.53 19.33 2.76
CA PHE A 175 11.26 20.76 2.61
C PHE A 175 10.55 21.34 3.85
N HIS A 176 9.55 20.64 4.39
CA HIS A 176 8.87 21.04 5.61
C HIS A 176 9.80 21.09 6.84
N TYR A 177 10.74 20.16 6.94
CA TYR A 177 11.75 20.20 8.00
C TYR A 177 12.53 21.54 7.99
N TYR A 178 13.06 21.95 6.83
CA TYR A 178 13.79 23.21 6.72
C TYR A 178 12.89 24.44 6.92
N ASN A 179 11.64 24.38 6.48
CA ASN A 179 10.68 25.46 6.72
C ASN A 179 10.35 25.66 8.22
N ILE A 180 10.31 24.57 8.99
CA ILE A 180 10.00 24.62 10.44
C ILE A 180 11.24 24.99 11.27
N TYR A 181 12.38 24.38 10.98
CA TYR A 181 13.59 24.51 11.80
C TYR A 181 14.62 25.50 11.25
N GLY A 182 14.35 26.06 10.10
CA GLY A 182 15.24 27.01 9.43
C GLY A 182 16.35 26.35 8.62
N GLY A 183 16.95 27.12 7.73
CA GLY A 183 17.99 26.66 6.80
C GLY A 183 17.47 26.53 5.37
N ASP A 184 18.27 25.91 4.50
CA ASP A 184 17.98 25.71 3.09
C ASP A 184 18.40 24.30 2.67
N VAL A 185 17.62 23.67 1.82
CA VAL A 185 17.96 22.39 1.18
C VAL A 185 19.10 22.56 0.16
N LYS A 186 19.26 23.76 -0.39
CA LYS A 186 20.27 24.05 -1.42
C LYS A 186 21.67 23.78 -0.90
N GLY A 187 22.45 23.05 -1.68
CA GLY A 187 23.83 22.70 -1.33
C GLY A 187 23.97 21.58 -0.29
N LYS A 188 22.90 20.99 0.18
CA LYS A 188 22.96 19.81 1.07
C LYS A 188 23.32 18.56 0.27
N ARG A 189 24.09 17.68 0.90
CA ARG A 189 24.38 16.34 0.36
C ARG A 189 23.33 15.35 0.87
N VAL A 190 22.75 14.57 -0.05
CA VAL A 190 21.74 13.56 0.26
C VAL A 190 22.32 12.20 -0.09
N ILE A 191 22.09 11.21 0.76
CA ILE A 191 22.40 9.81 0.52
C ILE A 191 21.06 9.06 0.49
N ILE A 192 20.81 8.36 -0.62
CA ILE A 192 19.59 7.55 -0.80
C ILE A 192 20.01 6.09 -0.84
N GLN A 193 19.43 5.27 0.05
CA GLN A 193 19.64 3.83 0.07
C GLN A 193 18.53 3.14 -0.73
N GLY A 194 18.91 2.46 -1.81
CA GLY A 194 17.98 1.78 -2.74
C GLY A 194 17.54 2.69 -3.89
N TRP A 195 16.88 2.08 -4.89
CA TRP A 195 16.38 2.80 -6.08
C TRP A 195 15.06 2.18 -6.56
N GLY A 196 14.10 2.04 -5.64
CA GLY A 196 12.72 1.68 -5.93
C GLY A 196 11.84 2.90 -6.21
N ASN A 197 10.53 2.70 -6.36
CA ASN A 197 9.59 3.78 -6.65
C ASN A 197 9.66 4.93 -5.63
N VAL A 198 9.77 4.62 -4.34
CA VAL A 198 9.86 5.64 -3.28
C VAL A 198 11.16 6.43 -3.37
N ALA A 199 12.29 5.74 -3.41
CA ALA A 199 13.61 6.38 -3.45
C ALA A 199 13.85 7.14 -4.76
N GLY A 200 13.38 6.61 -5.87
CA GLY A 200 13.48 7.25 -7.18
C GLY A 200 12.61 8.53 -7.29
N ALA A 201 11.43 8.53 -6.69
CA ALA A 201 10.54 9.69 -6.71
C ALA A 201 10.97 10.79 -5.71
N ALA A 202 11.56 10.42 -4.56
CA ALA A 202 12.13 11.35 -3.58
C ALA A 202 13.39 12.06 -4.11
#